data_a0c4ccca9f2e3f10cad57f38d1e99a7a
#
_entry.id   a0c4ccca9f2e3f10cad57f38d1e99a7a
#
_cell.length_a   1.000
_cell.length_b   1.000
_cell.length_c   1.000
_cell.angle_alpha   90.00
_cell.angle_beta   90.00
_cell.angle_gamma   90.00
#
_symmetry.space_group_name_H-M   'P 1'
#
loop_
_entity.id
_entity.type
_entity.pdbx_description
1 polymer ?
#
loop_
_entity_poly.entity_id
_entity_poly.type
_entity_poly.pdbx_seq_one_letter_code
_entity_poly.pdbx_strand_id
1 'polypeptide(L)'
;MSKIASLVPESLKSSKPSLIRVLNNKYGSDPEVVNLTVGEPDFKTADHVKLAAIKSILDDHTHYPHNWGTLGLRKAISEYLADDLDLHYDPEGEIFVTEGASGAISTIIAGLCQPSDVVLIPCPAYTLYRINAELRDAKAVELETAEPDFKVTPELLKKALDKYGEKVKVLVLNYPVNPTGVTYTPDEVRALADLLKDYNVAILDDEIYADLLYEGEHLPMAKLLPDQTLYVSGVSKNAAMTGWRVGYICGPRDVLGALAKVHQAAISTNATMNMDAAEEALRHGKADTAQMKAEYDRRRQFLMTAMDKIGFQYTKPMGAFYLWVKIPDSFDVDSMAYAEHLAEKAKVQRPSPSFPCATLESHMRLQWKNLSGRLMDWPKFLQKMVHSTTSDAELPAVKLGMSAA
;
A
#
# COMPACT_ATOMS: atom_id res chain seq x y z
N MET A 1 26.30 6.20 26.41
CA MET A 1 26.07 5.57 25.10
C MET A 1 26.80 4.24 25.07
N SER A 2 26.20 3.21 24.43
CA SER A 2 26.82 1.90 24.24
C SER A 2 28.13 2.03 23.43
N LYS A 3 29.15 1.21 23.74
CA LYS A 3 30.41 1.18 22.98
C LYS A 3 30.22 0.89 21.47
N ILE A 4 29.18 0.14 21.12
CA ILE A 4 28.88 -0.22 19.73
C ILE A 4 28.01 0.83 18.99
N ALA A 5 27.55 1.87 19.68
CA ALA A 5 26.74 2.92 19.06
C ALA A 5 27.46 3.66 17.90
N SER A 6 28.80 3.73 17.98
CA SER A 6 29.64 4.31 16.93
C SER A 6 29.71 3.46 15.66
N LEU A 7 29.33 2.17 15.73
CA LEU A 7 29.30 1.24 14.57
C LEU A 7 28.05 1.39 13.73
N VAL A 8 27.01 2.05 14.27
CA VAL A 8 25.78 2.28 13.50
C VAL A 8 26.05 3.34 12.43
N PRO A 9 25.78 3.04 11.13
CA PRO A 9 25.94 4.00 10.04
C PRO A 9 25.16 5.31 10.30
N GLU A 10 25.71 6.42 9.86
CA GLU A 10 25.06 7.73 10.06
C GLU A 10 23.73 7.83 9.34
N SER A 11 23.59 7.19 8.18
CA SER A 11 22.34 7.07 7.44
C SER A 11 21.21 6.44 8.27
N LEU A 12 21.53 5.45 9.11
CA LEU A 12 20.55 4.84 10.02
C LEU A 12 20.26 5.71 11.25
N LYS A 13 21.25 6.42 11.76
CA LYS A 13 21.07 7.32 12.92
C LYS A 13 20.22 8.54 12.56
N SER A 14 20.40 9.07 11.35
CA SER A 14 19.65 10.23 10.83
C SER A 14 18.28 9.86 10.28
N SER A 15 17.99 8.57 10.07
CA SER A 15 16.69 8.11 9.58
C SER A 15 15.59 8.50 10.57
N LYS A 16 14.61 9.28 10.08
CA LYS A 16 13.46 9.67 10.89
C LYS A 16 12.47 8.52 11.02
N PRO A 17 11.91 8.28 12.21
CA PRO A 17 10.84 7.30 12.36
C PRO A 17 9.62 7.71 11.54
N SER A 18 8.86 6.71 11.07
CA SER A 18 7.60 6.97 10.38
C SER A 18 6.67 7.83 11.24
N LEU A 19 6.20 8.96 10.71
CA LEU A 19 5.26 9.86 11.40
C LEU A 19 3.98 9.15 11.84
N ILE A 20 3.54 8.15 11.06
CA ILE A 20 2.42 7.27 11.42
C ILE A 20 2.70 6.53 12.73
N ARG A 21 3.92 6.02 12.92
CA ARG A 21 4.32 5.36 14.17
C ARG A 21 4.43 6.34 15.33
N VAL A 22 4.94 7.53 15.10
CA VAL A 22 5.03 8.59 16.12
C VAL A 22 3.64 8.92 16.65
N LEU A 23 2.69 9.21 15.77
CA LEU A 23 1.30 9.48 16.13
C LEU A 23 0.64 8.28 16.83
N ASN A 24 0.82 7.07 16.29
CA ASN A 24 0.24 5.88 16.88
C ASN A 24 0.77 5.59 18.29
N ASN A 25 2.05 5.84 18.54
CA ASN A 25 2.64 5.72 19.89
C ASN A 25 2.10 6.77 20.84
N LYS A 26 1.80 7.99 20.36
CA LYS A 26 1.32 9.11 21.18
C LYS A 26 -0.17 8.97 21.55
N TYR A 27 -1.01 8.53 20.63
CA TYR A 27 -2.48 8.55 20.77
C TYR A 27 -3.15 7.19 20.65
N GLY A 28 -2.45 6.15 20.19
CA GLY A 28 -3.06 4.86 19.88
C GLY A 28 -3.62 4.07 21.07
N SER A 29 -3.23 4.42 22.29
CA SER A 29 -3.74 3.82 23.53
C SER A 29 -4.93 4.60 24.13
N ASP A 30 -5.27 5.77 23.62
CA ASP A 30 -6.43 6.54 24.08
C ASP A 30 -7.72 5.91 23.51
N PRO A 31 -8.62 5.33 24.35
CA PRO A 31 -9.82 4.66 23.88
C PRO A 31 -10.86 5.62 23.27
N GLU A 32 -10.73 6.92 23.50
CA GLU A 32 -11.60 7.94 22.89
C GLU A 32 -11.13 8.30 21.49
N VAL A 33 -9.87 8.01 21.12
CA VAL A 33 -9.31 8.33 19.82
C VAL A 33 -9.65 7.27 18.79
N VAL A 34 -10.31 7.67 17.72
CA VAL A 34 -10.57 6.81 16.57
C VAL A 34 -9.29 6.72 15.74
N ASN A 35 -8.65 5.56 15.75
CA ASN A 35 -7.42 5.32 15.01
C ASN A 35 -7.70 5.02 13.54
N LEU A 36 -7.36 5.96 12.66
CA LEU A 36 -7.42 5.83 11.19
C LEU A 36 -6.01 5.78 10.55
N THR A 37 -4.96 5.45 11.31
CA THR A 37 -3.56 5.53 10.85
C THR A 37 -3.05 4.26 10.18
N VAL A 38 -3.42 3.09 10.70
CA VAL A 38 -2.84 1.81 10.25
C VAL A 38 -3.60 1.24 9.07
N GLY A 39 -2.90 1.04 7.94
CA GLY A 39 -3.44 0.53 6.68
C GLY A 39 -3.65 -0.98 6.68
N GLU A 40 -4.63 -1.49 7.43
CA GLU A 40 -4.99 -2.92 7.42
C GLU A 40 -6.51 -3.10 7.37
N PRO A 41 -7.02 -4.19 6.77
CA PRO A 41 -8.42 -4.56 6.88
C PRO A 41 -8.87 -4.69 8.34
N ASP A 42 -10.09 -4.23 8.65
CA ASP A 42 -10.74 -4.45 9.96
C ASP A 42 -11.57 -5.74 9.99
N PHE A 43 -11.65 -6.43 8.87
CA PHE A 43 -12.24 -7.75 8.77
C PHE A 43 -11.35 -8.81 9.41
N LYS A 44 -11.99 -9.84 9.91
CA LYS A 44 -11.27 -11.04 10.37
C LYS A 44 -10.86 -11.87 9.16
N THR A 45 -9.69 -12.51 9.22
CA THR A 45 -9.36 -13.60 8.30
C THR A 45 -10.47 -14.65 8.33
N ALA A 46 -10.92 -15.15 7.20
CA ALA A 46 -11.99 -16.14 7.10
C ALA A 46 -11.68 -17.40 7.90
N ASP A 47 -12.73 -18.07 8.43
CA ASP A 47 -12.51 -19.21 9.34
C ASP A 47 -11.92 -20.43 8.61
N HIS A 48 -12.29 -20.68 7.34
CA HIS A 48 -11.68 -21.77 6.56
C HIS A 48 -10.17 -21.55 6.37
N VAL A 49 -9.73 -20.31 6.18
CA VAL A 49 -8.30 -19.94 6.07
C VAL A 49 -7.55 -20.22 7.39
N LYS A 50 -8.15 -19.85 8.52
CA LYS A 50 -7.58 -20.16 9.85
C LYS A 50 -7.49 -21.67 10.10
N LEU A 51 -8.55 -22.41 9.70
CA LEU A 51 -8.59 -23.86 9.83
C LEU A 51 -7.53 -24.54 8.97
N ALA A 52 -7.22 -24.01 7.78
CA ALA A 52 -6.13 -24.51 6.95
C ALA A 52 -4.76 -24.39 7.68
N ALA A 53 -4.49 -23.25 8.32
CA ALA A 53 -3.26 -23.10 9.14
C ALA A 53 -3.23 -24.05 10.34
N ILE A 54 -4.34 -24.22 11.04
CA ILE A 54 -4.43 -25.16 12.18
C ILE A 54 -4.18 -26.59 11.69
N LYS A 55 -4.79 -26.97 10.57
CA LYS A 55 -4.57 -28.28 9.95
C LYS A 55 -3.10 -28.48 9.56
N SER A 56 -2.46 -27.50 8.95
CA SER A 56 -1.03 -27.54 8.60
C SER A 56 -0.16 -27.86 9.81
N ILE A 57 -0.44 -27.22 10.97
CA ILE A 57 0.28 -27.48 12.23
C ILE A 57 0.02 -28.91 12.73
N LEU A 58 -1.24 -29.39 12.69
CA LEU A 58 -1.63 -30.72 13.14
C LEU A 58 -1.07 -31.84 12.24
N ASP A 59 -0.85 -31.53 10.95
CA ASP A 59 -0.26 -32.45 9.97
C ASP A 59 1.30 -32.39 9.98
N ASP A 60 1.89 -31.74 10.98
CA ASP A 60 3.35 -31.57 11.13
C ASP A 60 4.05 -30.82 9.99
N HIS A 61 3.35 -29.97 9.24
CA HIS A 61 3.95 -29.06 8.24
C HIS A 61 4.72 -27.92 8.92
N THR A 62 5.66 -28.26 9.78
CA THR A 62 6.39 -27.33 10.66
C THR A 62 7.89 -27.24 10.34
N HIS A 63 8.34 -27.92 9.29
CA HIS A 63 9.73 -27.93 8.83
C HIS A 63 9.94 -26.93 7.68
N TYR A 64 11.21 -26.69 7.34
CA TYR A 64 11.54 -25.82 6.22
C TYR A 64 10.96 -26.33 4.91
N PRO A 65 10.13 -25.54 4.21
CA PRO A 65 9.66 -25.86 2.88
C PRO A 65 10.71 -25.48 1.82
N HIS A 66 10.35 -25.59 0.56
CA HIS A 66 11.18 -25.05 -0.52
C HIS A 66 11.37 -23.54 -0.33
N ASN A 67 12.59 -23.03 -0.58
CA ASN A 67 12.97 -21.62 -0.35
C ASN A 67 12.19 -20.61 -1.22
N TRP A 68 11.55 -21.04 -2.30
CA TRP A 68 10.64 -20.24 -3.11
C TRP A 68 9.18 -20.30 -2.62
N GLY A 69 8.92 -20.97 -1.52
CA GLY A 69 7.60 -21.26 -1.00
C GLY A 69 7.05 -22.61 -1.44
N THR A 70 5.97 -23.08 -0.82
CA THR A 70 5.34 -24.36 -1.16
C THR A 70 4.85 -24.38 -2.61
N LEU A 71 4.97 -25.52 -3.29
CA LEU A 71 4.48 -25.65 -4.67
C LEU A 71 2.96 -25.50 -4.74
N GLY A 72 2.23 -25.92 -3.70
CA GLY A 72 0.78 -25.74 -3.61
C GLY A 72 0.40 -24.26 -3.69
N LEU A 73 1.01 -23.41 -2.86
CA LEU A 73 0.76 -21.97 -2.88
C LEU A 73 1.17 -21.34 -4.22
N ARG A 74 2.33 -21.71 -4.79
CA ARG A 74 2.77 -21.16 -6.08
C ARG A 74 1.83 -21.52 -7.23
N LYS A 75 1.25 -22.73 -7.23
CA LYS A 75 0.19 -23.14 -8.15
C LYS A 75 -1.09 -22.32 -7.93
N ALA A 76 -1.51 -22.14 -6.67
CA ALA A 76 -2.67 -21.32 -6.36
C ALA A 76 -2.52 -19.86 -6.82
N ILE A 77 -1.31 -19.28 -6.67
CA ILE A 77 -0.99 -17.95 -7.20
C ILE A 77 -1.10 -17.93 -8.73
N SER A 78 -0.51 -18.92 -9.42
CA SER A 78 -0.56 -19.02 -10.89
C SER A 78 -2.01 -19.12 -11.40
N GLU A 79 -2.81 -19.99 -10.79
CA GLU A 79 -4.23 -20.17 -11.12
C GLU A 79 -5.04 -18.88 -10.87
N TYR A 80 -4.85 -18.26 -9.71
CA TYR A 80 -5.51 -17.03 -9.33
C TYR A 80 -5.21 -15.87 -10.31
N LEU A 81 -3.95 -15.68 -10.68
CA LEU A 81 -3.54 -14.63 -11.61
C LEU A 81 -4.02 -14.89 -13.05
N ALA A 82 -4.07 -16.15 -13.47
CA ALA A 82 -4.59 -16.52 -14.77
C ALA A 82 -6.11 -16.26 -14.85
N ASP A 83 -6.87 -16.63 -13.82
CA ASP A 83 -8.32 -16.52 -13.80
C ASP A 83 -8.81 -15.07 -13.67
N ASP A 84 -8.15 -14.26 -12.87
CA ASP A 84 -8.63 -12.91 -12.53
C ASP A 84 -7.98 -11.79 -13.37
N LEU A 85 -6.74 -11.99 -13.84
CA LEU A 85 -5.97 -10.96 -14.55
C LEU A 85 -5.46 -11.40 -15.93
N ASP A 86 -5.69 -12.66 -16.33
CA ASP A 86 -5.12 -13.24 -17.55
C ASP A 86 -3.59 -13.08 -17.61
N LEU A 87 -2.93 -13.33 -16.45
CA LEU A 87 -1.48 -13.36 -16.29
C LEU A 87 -1.04 -14.81 -16.07
N HIS A 88 -0.15 -15.29 -16.93
CA HIS A 88 0.29 -16.68 -16.94
C HIS A 88 1.74 -16.80 -16.50
N TYR A 89 1.97 -17.38 -15.32
CA TYR A 89 3.30 -17.61 -14.76
C TYR A 89 3.50 -19.09 -14.44
N ASP A 90 4.68 -19.63 -14.78
CA ASP A 90 5.08 -20.97 -14.36
C ASP A 90 5.35 -21.03 -12.86
N PRO A 91 4.56 -21.83 -12.11
CA PRO A 91 4.75 -21.94 -10.66
C PRO A 91 6.11 -22.52 -10.24
N GLU A 92 6.84 -23.19 -11.16
CA GLU A 92 8.14 -23.78 -10.84
C GLU A 92 9.33 -22.83 -11.02
N GLY A 93 9.15 -21.67 -11.66
CA GLY A 93 10.27 -20.77 -11.89
C GLY A 93 9.96 -19.29 -12.04
N GLU A 94 8.70 -18.91 -12.08
CA GLU A 94 8.27 -17.52 -12.30
C GLU A 94 7.42 -16.98 -11.16
N ILE A 95 7.32 -17.72 -10.03
CA ILE A 95 6.62 -17.33 -8.81
C ILE A 95 7.50 -17.58 -7.60
N PHE A 96 7.63 -16.56 -6.76
CA PHE A 96 8.46 -16.58 -5.57
C PHE A 96 7.72 -15.96 -4.38
N VAL A 97 7.57 -16.72 -3.27
CA VAL A 97 6.84 -16.31 -2.06
C VAL A 97 7.73 -15.50 -1.12
N THR A 98 7.20 -14.42 -0.56
CA THR A 98 7.92 -13.48 0.32
C THR A 98 7.12 -13.15 1.59
N GLU A 99 7.77 -12.53 2.61
CA GLU A 99 7.10 -12.06 3.85
C GLU A 99 6.22 -10.83 3.58
N GLY A 100 5.13 -11.05 2.87
CA GLY A 100 4.24 -10.01 2.37
C GLY A 100 4.89 -9.19 1.25
N ALA A 101 4.13 -8.29 0.65
CA ALA A 101 4.64 -7.37 -0.36
C ALA A 101 5.85 -6.54 0.13
N SER A 102 5.95 -6.27 1.44
CA SER A 102 7.11 -5.58 2.02
C SER A 102 8.41 -6.37 1.83
N GLY A 103 8.37 -7.69 2.01
CA GLY A 103 9.50 -8.57 1.72
C GLY A 103 9.86 -8.60 0.23
N ALA A 104 8.84 -8.59 -0.64
CA ALA A 104 9.02 -8.49 -2.09
C ALA A 104 9.74 -7.20 -2.48
N ILE A 105 9.25 -6.04 -2.03
CA ILE A 105 9.85 -4.72 -2.28
C ILE A 105 11.32 -4.70 -1.83
N SER A 106 11.58 -5.18 -0.59
CA SER A 106 12.93 -5.22 -0.04
C SER A 106 13.87 -6.11 -0.87
N THR A 107 13.38 -7.29 -1.28
CA THR A 107 14.14 -8.26 -2.07
C THR A 107 14.48 -7.70 -3.46
N ILE A 108 13.51 -7.07 -4.14
CA ILE A 108 13.69 -6.48 -5.48
C ILE A 108 14.72 -5.36 -5.43
N ILE A 109 14.54 -4.39 -4.53
CA ILE A 109 15.45 -3.23 -4.44
C ILE A 109 16.84 -3.69 -4.00
N ALA A 110 16.93 -4.65 -3.06
CA ALA A 110 18.20 -5.18 -2.60
C ALA A 110 18.96 -5.98 -3.67
N GLY A 111 18.23 -6.64 -4.57
CA GLY A 111 18.81 -7.46 -5.62
C GLY A 111 19.19 -6.69 -6.89
N LEU A 112 18.50 -5.58 -7.17
CA LEU A 112 18.68 -4.82 -8.41
C LEU A 112 19.48 -3.52 -8.24
N CYS A 113 19.52 -2.95 -7.03
CA CYS A 113 20.17 -1.66 -6.80
C CYS A 113 21.50 -1.80 -6.07
N GLN A 114 22.47 -1.03 -6.54
CA GLN A 114 23.79 -0.81 -5.93
C GLN A 114 23.89 0.66 -5.47
N PRO A 115 24.93 1.02 -4.67
CA PRO A 115 25.16 2.41 -4.30
C PRO A 115 25.18 3.34 -5.52
N SER A 116 24.48 4.47 -5.42
CA SER A 116 24.30 5.49 -6.46
C SER A 116 23.37 5.13 -7.61
N ASP A 117 22.81 3.93 -7.66
CA ASP A 117 21.69 3.62 -8.56
C ASP A 117 20.43 4.44 -8.18
N VAL A 118 19.47 4.50 -9.06
CA VAL A 118 18.27 5.32 -8.90
C VAL A 118 17.04 4.43 -8.89
N VAL A 119 16.17 4.70 -7.91
CA VAL A 119 14.80 4.18 -7.84
C VAL A 119 13.85 5.34 -8.08
N LEU A 120 13.05 5.29 -9.15
CA LEU A 120 12.00 6.28 -9.44
C LEU A 120 10.73 5.92 -8.70
N ILE A 121 10.18 6.88 -7.95
CA ILE A 121 9.02 6.68 -7.08
C ILE A 121 7.99 7.78 -7.36
N PRO A 122 6.88 7.50 -8.06
CA PRO A 122 5.76 8.44 -8.15
C PRO A 122 5.22 8.77 -6.76
N CYS A 123 5.11 10.05 -6.43
CA CYS A 123 4.72 10.53 -5.09
C CYS A 123 3.41 11.32 -5.12
N PRO A 124 2.52 11.07 -4.09
CA PRO A 124 2.75 10.38 -2.81
C PRO A 124 2.79 8.86 -2.94
N ALA A 125 3.65 8.20 -2.14
CA ALA A 125 3.86 6.78 -2.23
C ALA A 125 3.98 6.11 -0.84
N TYR A 126 3.96 4.79 -0.81
CA TYR A 126 4.27 4.02 0.38
C TYR A 126 5.75 4.18 0.75
N THR A 127 6.02 4.57 2.00
CA THR A 127 7.36 4.97 2.46
C THR A 127 8.43 3.90 2.33
N LEU A 128 8.05 2.62 2.31
CA LEU A 128 9.03 1.53 2.21
C LEU A 128 9.82 1.52 0.90
N TYR A 129 9.29 2.04 -0.19
CA TYR A 129 10.06 2.12 -1.44
C TYR A 129 11.32 2.96 -1.25
N ARG A 130 11.16 4.16 -0.70
CA ARG A 130 12.28 5.07 -0.41
C ARG A 130 13.22 4.50 0.64
N ILE A 131 12.69 4.00 1.75
CA ILE A 131 13.52 3.44 2.83
C ILE A 131 14.40 2.29 2.31
N ASN A 132 13.85 1.39 1.49
CA ASN A 132 14.64 0.29 0.92
C ASN A 132 15.71 0.78 -0.05
N ALA A 133 15.46 1.82 -0.85
CA ALA A 133 16.47 2.42 -1.70
C ALA A 133 17.61 3.04 -0.86
N GLU A 134 17.26 3.85 0.14
CA GLU A 134 18.22 4.49 1.05
C GLU A 134 19.08 3.48 1.82
N LEU A 135 18.50 2.36 2.26
CA LEU A 135 19.23 1.28 2.93
C LEU A 135 20.26 0.58 2.02
N ARG A 136 20.22 0.82 0.72
CA ARG A 136 21.19 0.32 -0.27
C ARG A 136 22.13 1.41 -0.79
N ASP A 137 22.12 2.58 -0.16
CA ASP A 137 22.82 3.77 -0.66
C ASP A 137 22.43 4.12 -2.11
N ALA A 138 21.26 3.63 -2.56
CA ALA A 138 20.64 4.02 -3.81
C ALA A 138 19.85 5.31 -3.63
N LYS A 139 19.75 6.08 -4.72
CA LYS A 139 19.02 7.34 -4.69
C LYS A 139 17.53 7.11 -4.96
N ALA A 140 16.69 7.35 -3.97
CA ALA A 140 15.27 7.51 -4.17
C ALA A 140 14.99 8.86 -4.85
N VAL A 141 14.40 8.81 -6.05
CA VAL A 141 13.99 10.00 -6.81
C VAL A 141 12.47 10.02 -6.84
N GLU A 142 11.92 10.94 -6.08
CA GLU A 142 10.49 11.16 -6.00
C GLU A 142 10.02 11.94 -7.22
N LEU A 143 9.01 11.41 -7.94
CA LEU A 143 8.35 12.05 -9.07
C LEU A 143 7.08 12.73 -8.55
N GLU A 144 7.03 14.05 -8.64
CA GLU A 144 5.89 14.84 -8.22
C GLU A 144 4.68 14.59 -9.13
N THR A 145 3.61 13.99 -8.60
CA THR A 145 2.44 13.60 -9.38
C THR A 145 1.15 14.30 -8.95
N ALA A 146 1.25 15.36 -8.12
CA ALA A 146 0.05 16.09 -7.70
C ALA A 146 -0.79 16.57 -8.89
N GLU A 147 -0.13 16.93 -9.96
CA GLU A 147 -0.74 17.29 -11.24
C GLU A 147 -0.24 16.37 -12.37
N PRO A 148 -1.11 15.78 -13.18
CA PRO A 148 -2.55 15.65 -12.96
C PRO A 148 -2.90 14.44 -12.08
N ASP A 149 -3.85 14.63 -11.19
CA ASP A 149 -4.57 13.54 -10.48
C ASP A 149 -3.73 12.49 -9.74
N PHE A 150 -2.55 12.87 -9.27
CA PHE A 150 -1.64 11.96 -8.53
C PHE A 150 -1.22 10.72 -9.33
N LYS A 151 -1.05 10.86 -10.64
CA LYS A 151 -0.58 9.83 -11.55
C LYS A 151 0.70 10.26 -12.27
N VAL A 152 1.63 9.33 -12.46
CA VAL A 152 2.79 9.60 -13.31
C VAL A 152 2.34 9.63 -14.77
N THR A 153 2.80 10.65 -15.52
CA THR A 153 2.55 10.73 -16.96
C THR A 153 3.80 10.28 -17.75
N PRO A 154 3.64 9.88 -19.03
CA PRO A 154 4.77 9.56 -19.88
C PRO A 154 5.82 10.69 -19.98
N GLU A 155 5.37 11.95 -20.00
CA GLU A 155 6.25 13.12 -20.11
C GLU A 155 7.09 13.30 -18.84
N LEU A 156 6.45 13.20 -17.66
CA LEU A 156 7.13 13.28 -16.36
C LEU A 156 8.13 12.15 -16.23
N LEU A 157 7.73 10.92 -16.55
CA LEU A 157 8.56 9.73 -16.49
C LEU A 157 9.74 9.83 -17.46
N LYS A 158 9.51 10.21 -18.71
CA LYS A 158 10.55 10.41 -19.71
C LYS A 158 11.59 11.42 -19.27
N LYS A 159 11.17 12.55 -18.71
CA LYS A 159 12.10 13.57 -18.17
C LYS A 159 13.02 13.02 -17.10
N ALA A 160 12.50 12.14 -16.24
CA ALA A 160 13.31 11.50 -15.20
C ALA A 160 14.25 10.44 -15.78
N LEU A 161 13.77 9.60 -16.70
CA LEU A 161 14.58 8.58 -17.39
C LEU A 161 15.72 9.23 -18.19
N ASP A 162 15.45 10.28 -18.95
CA ASP A 162 16.49 11.03 -19.71
C ASP A 162 17.52 11.68 -18.75
N LYS A 163 17.07 12.20 -17.60
CA LYS A 163 17.95 12.87 -16.64
C LYS A 163 18.91 11.91 -15.93
N TYR A 164 18.45 10.72 -15.57
CA TYR A 164 19.24 9.78 -14.77
C TYR A 164 19.84 8.65 -15.60
N GLY A 165 19.32 8.38 -16.80
CA GLY A 165 19.84 7.43 -17.77
C GLY A 165 19.97 6.01 -17.18
N GLU A 166 21.05 5.32 -17.49
CA GLU A 166 21.33 3.94 -17.05
C GLU A 166 21.43 3.74 -15.53
N LYS A 167 21.48 4.83 -14.76
CA LYS A 167 21.44 4.74 -13.29
C LYS A 167 20.07 4.33 -12.77
N VAL A 168 19.00 4.55 -13.54
CA VAL A 168 17.66 4.11 -13.16
C VAL A 168 17.60 2.60 -13.25
N LYS A 169 17.44 1.93 -12.12
CA LYS A 169 17.30 0.46 -12.05
C LYS A 169 15.87 0.02 -11.83
N VAL A 170 15.13 0.77 -11.02
CA VAL A 170 13.76 0.41 -10.65
C VAL A 170 12.85 1.62 -10.81
N LEU A 171 11.73 1.41 -11.47
CA LEU A 171 10.54 2.26 -11.42
C LEU A 171 9.51 1.56 -10.55
N VAL A 172 8.98 2.24 -9.55
CA VAL A 172 7.85 1.75 -8.76
C VAL A 172 6.55 2.21 -9.41
N LEU A 173 5.65 1.27 -9.67
CA LEU A 173 4.24 1.53 -9.96
C LEU A 173 3.40 0.86 -8.89
N ASN A 174 2.45 1.57 -8.31
CA ASN A 174 1.50 1.03 -7.34
C ASN A 174 0.12 1.59 -7.69
N TYR A 175 -0.80 0.72 -8.05
CA TYR A 175 -2.19 1.12 -8.37
C TYR A 175 -3.17 -0.04 -8.14
N PRO A 176 -4.26 0.20 -7.40
CA PRO A 176 -4.67 1.46 -6.77
C PRO A 176 -3.62 1.99 -5.79
N VAL A 177 -3.40 3.32 -5.84
CA VAL A 177 -2.27 3.96 -5.15
C VAL A 177 -2.49 4.06 -3.63
N ASN A 178 -1.52 3.66 -2.86
CA ASN A 178 -1.38 4.04 -1.46
C ASN A 178 -0.49 5.29 -1.37
N PRO A 179 -1.00 6.50 -1.03
CA PRO A 179 -2.18 6.74 -0.18
C PRO A 179 -3.41 7.36 -0.88
N THR A 180 -3.40 7.63 -2.16
CA THR A 180 -4.41 8.49 -2.80
C THR A 180 -5.70 7.75 -3.19
N GLY A 181 -5.62 6.43 -3.36
CA GLY A 181 -6.73 5.62 -3.86
C GLY A 181 -6.99 5.76 -5.36
N VAL A 182 -6.20 6.54 -6.09
CA VAL A 182 -6.32 6.65 -7.55
C VAL A 182 -5.84 5.38 -8.24
N THR A 183 -6.27 5.18 -9.48
CA THR A 183 -5.75 4.14 -10.37
C THR A 183 -5.59 4.67 -11.78
N TYR A 184 -4.87 3.93 -12.59
CA TYR A 184 -4.68 4.25 -14.00
C TYR A 184 -5.78 3.60 -14.84
N THR A 185 -6.20 4.29 -15.90
CA THR A 185 -7.00 3.67 -16.96
C THR A 185 -6.12 2.75 -17.81
N PRO A 186 -6.70 1.76 -18.52
CA PRO A 186 -5.94 0.91 -19.43
C PRO A 186 -5.13 1.70 -20.47
N ASP A 187 -5.63 2.85 -20.96
CA ASP A 187 -4.92 3.67 -21.93
C ASP A 187 -3.73 4.41 -21.32
N GLU A 188 -3.85 4.87 -20.07
CA GLU A 188 -2.72 5.45 -19.33
C GLU A 188 -1.62 4.41 -19.08
N VAL A 189 -1.98 3.18 -18.72
CA VAL A 189 -1.01 2.08 -18.56
C VAL A 189 -0.33 1.75 -19.89
N ARG A 190 -1.07 1.67 -20.99
CA ARG A 190 -0.51 1.46 -22.34
C ARG A 190 0.46 2.57 -22.73
N ALA A 191 0.12 3.82 -22.45
CA ALA A 191 1.00 4.95 -22.74
C ALA A 191 2.32 4.90 -21.95
N LEU A 192 2.28 4.47 -20.69
CA LEU A 192 3.49 4.24 -19.91
C LEU A 192 4.28 3.05 -20.45
N ALA A 193 3.64 1.96 -20.83
CA ALA A 193 4.29 0.79 -21.41
C ALA A 193 4.96 1.12 -22.74
N ASP A 194 4.30 1.91 -23.59
CA ASP A 194 4.86 2.36 -24.88
C ASP A 194 6.11 3.21 -24.71
N LEU A 195 6.24 3.95 -23.63
CA LEU A 195 7.47 4.65 -23.29
C LEU A 195 8.53 3.67 -22.76
N LEU A 196 8.14 2.83 -21.78
CA LEU A 196 9.08 2.01 -20.99
C LEU A 196 9.76 0.89 -21.80
N LYS A 197 9.13 0.41 -22.87
CA LYS A 197 9.73 -0.65 -23.74
C LYS A 197 11.09 -0.28 -24.32
N ASP A 198 11.41 1.01 -24.42
CA ASP A 198 12.67 1.52 -24.97
C ASP A 198 13.75 1.74 -23.88
N TYR A 199 13.44 1.45 -22.60
CA TYR A 199 14.34 1.65 -21.47
C TYR A 199 14.62 0.33 -20.73
N ASN A 200 15.87 0.12 -20.36
CA ASN A 200 16.28 -1.04 -19.55
C ASN A 200 16.09 -0.73 -18.06
N VAL A 201 14.84 -0.76 -17.59
CA VAL A 201 14.43 -0.44 -16.22
C VAL A 201 13.48 -1.52 -15.70
N ALA A 202 13.77 -2.08 -14.54
CA ALA A 202 12.85 -3.01 -13.90
C ALA A 202 11.62 -2.26 -13.33
N ILE A 203 10.44 -2.77 -13.61
CA ILE A 203 9.19 -2.22 -13.11
C ILE A 203 8.79 -3.04 -11.88
N LEU A 204 8.82 -2.42 -10.69
CA LEU A 204 8.23 -2.95 -9.48
C LEU A 204 6.74 -2.59 -9.51
N ASP A 205 5.91 -3.53 -9.94
CA ASP A 205 4.46 -3.36 -10.10
C ASP A 205 3.74 -3.85 -8.85
N ASP A 206 3.51 -2.94 -7.89
CA ASP A 206 2.89 -3.26 -6.59
C ASP A 206 1.37 -3.22 -6.68
N GLU A 207 0.81 -4.40 -6.83
CA GLU A 207 -0.61 -4.68 -7.08
C GLU A 207 -1.36 -5.16 -5.82
N ILE A 208 -0.85 -4.83 -4.63
CA ILE A 208 -1.42 -5.30 -3.36
C ILE A 208 -2.88 -4.86 -3.14
N TYR A 209 -3.37 -3.88 -3.89
CA TYR A 209 -4.74 -3.35 -3.82
C TYR A 209 -5.59 -3.65 -5.07
N ALA A 210 -5.10 -4.41 -6.03
CA ALA A 210 -5.81 -4.68 -7.29
C ALA A 210 -7.23 -5.23 -7.08
N ASP A 211 -7.41 -6.16 -6.14
CA ASP A 211 -8.72 -6.72 -5.79
C ASP A 211 -9.70 -5.72 -5.18
N LEU A 212 -9.20 -4.60 -4.65
CA LEU A 212 -9.99 -3.54 -4.04
C LEU A 212 -10.19 -2.36 -4.99
N LEU A 213 -10.31 -2.61 -6.28
CA LEU A 213 -10.74 -1.63 -7.27
C LEU A 213 -12.27 -1.56 -7.29
N TYR A 214 -12.85 -0.38 -7.11
CA TYR A 214 -14.30 -0.15 -7.05
C TYR A 214 -14.86 0.36 -8.36
N GLU A 215 -14.09 1.14 -9.10
CA GLU A 215 -14.49 1.74 -10.37
C GLU A 215 -13.37 1.63 -11.41
N GLY A 216 -13.74 1.46 -12.68
CA GLY A 216 -12.79 1.33 -13.78
C GLY A 216 -12.40 -0.11 -14.08
N GLU A 217 -11.42 -0.26 -14.93
CA GLU A 217 -10.84 -1.53 -15.36
C GLU A 217 -9.36 -1.56 -14.96
N HIS A 218 -8.92 -2.70 -14.43
CA HIS A 218 -7.53 -2.90 -14.05
C HIS A 218 -6.74 -3.56 -15.17
N LEU A 219 -5.62 -2.95 -15.55
CA LEU A 219 -4.67 -3.51 -16.51
C LEU A 219 -3.29 -3.56 -15.85
N PRO A 220 -2.79 -4.74 -15.42
CA PRO A 220 -1.45 -4.86 -14.88
C PRO A 220 -0.37 -4.53 -15.91
N MET A 221 0.69 -3.83 -15.51
CA MET A 221 1.85 -3.54 -16.37
C MET A 221 2.52 -4.83 -16.86
N ALA A 222 2.52 -5.86 -16.03
CA ALA A 222 3.05 -7.19 -16.35
C ALA A 222 2.42 -7.83 -17.61
N LYS A 223 1.18 -7.46 -17.96
CA LYS A 223 0.50 -7.93 -19.19
C LYS A 223 1.09 -7.31 -20.45
N LEU A 224 1.67 -6.13 -20.36
CA LEU A 224 2.21 -5.37 -21.48
C LEU A 224 3.72 -5.54 -21.61
N LEU A 225 4.43 -5.59 -20.50
CA LEU A 225 5.89 -5.66 -20.43
C LEU A 225 6.35 -6.80 -19.50
N PRO A 226 6.01 -8.07 -19.79
CA PRO A 226 6.29 -9.19 -18.89
C PRO A 226 7.80 -9.39 -18.62
N ASP A 227 8.66 -9.09 -19.59
CA ASP A 227 10.11 -9.34 -19.48
C ASP A 227 10.86 -8.34 -18.58
N GLN A 228 10.20 -7.24 -18.20
CA GLN A 228 10.81 -6.21 -17.32
C GLN A 228 9.95 -5.85 -16.12
N THR A 229 8.83 -6.56 -15.92
CA THR A 229 7.92 -6.30 -14.79
C THR A 229 8.08 -7.38 -13.72
N LEU A 230 8.24 -6.93 -12.49
CA LEU A 230 8.17 -7.73 -11.28
C LEU A 230 6.84 -7.42 -10.61
N TYR A 231 5.85 -8.28 -10.87
CA TYR A 231 4.51 -8.19 -10.28
C TYR A 231 4.58 -8.56 -8.81
N VAL A 232 4.16 -7.66 -7.95
CA VAL A 232 4.18 -7.82 -6.48
C VAL A 232 2.76 -7.77 -5.95
N SER A 233 2.36 -8.79 -5.20
CA SER A 233 1.09 -8.80 -4.50
C SER A 233 1.14 -9.70 -3.26
N GLY A 234 -0.01 -10.07 -2.70
CA GLY A 234 -0.12 -10.94 -1.54
C GLY A 234 -1.52 -10.94 -0.94
N VAL A 235 -1.71 -11.77 0.09
CA VAL A 235 -3.02 -11.98 0.74
C VAL A 235 -3.36 -10.97 1.85
N SER A 236 -2.50 -9.98 2.06
CA SER A 236 -2.67 -9.03 3.17
C SER A 236 -3.95 -8.21 3.10
N LYS A 237 -4.38 -7.81 1.88
CA LYS A 237 -5.48 -6.86 1.69
C LYS A 237 -6.75 -7.51 1.18
N ASN A 238 -6.65 -8.44 0.26
CA ASN A 238 -7.79 -9.14 -0.32
C ASN A 238 -8.37 -10.23 0.61
N ALA A 239 -7.54 -10.83 1.49
CA ALA A 239 -7.97 -11.89 2.42
C ALA A 239 -7.91 -11.49 3.91
N ALA A 240 -7.71 -10.20 4.24
CA ALA A 240 -7.56 -9.70 5.60
C ALA A 240 -6.46 -10.46 6.41
N MET A 241 -5.31 -10.69 5.77
CA MET A 241 -4.21 -11.50 6.31
C MET A 241 -2.94 -10.68 6.58
N THR A 242 -3.05 -9.45 7.06
CA THR A 242 -1.88 -8.58 7.26
C THR A 242 -0.84 -9.15 8.21
N GLY A 243 -1.26 -9.79 9.30
CA GLY A 243 -0.39 -10.41 10.30
C GLY A 243 0.26 -11.73 9.87
N TRP A 244 -0.25 -12.38 8.82
CA TRP A 244 0.25 -13.66 8.32
C TRP A 244 1.54 -13.55 7.52
N ARG A 245 1.84 -12.36 7.01
CA ARG A 245 3.07 -12.06 6.26
C ARG A 245 3.29 -12.95 5.05
N VAL A 246 2.32 -13.08 4.15
CA VAL A 246 2.46 -13.79 2.89
C VAL A 246 2.22 -12.86 1.71
N GLY A 247 3.20 -12.74 0.86
CA GLY A 247 3.20 -12.05 -0.42
C GLY A 247 4.01 -12.83 -1.44
N TYR A 248 4.10 -12.31 -2.65
CA TYR A 248 4.82 -12.96 -3.73
C TYR A 248 5.32 -11.98 -4.78
N ILE A 249 6.32 -12.43 -5.54
CA ILE A 249 6.82 -11.79 -6.75
C ILE A 249 6.58 -12.76 -7.90
N CYS A 250 6.03 -12.26 -8.99
CA CYS A 250 5.99 -12.98 -10.27
C CYS A 250 6.80 -12.21 -11.32
N GLY A 251 7.51 -12.92 -12.19
CA GLY A 251 8.34 -12.28 -13.23
C GLY A 251 9.31 -13.23 -13.89
N PRO A 252 10.27 -12.70 -14.68
CA PRO A 252 11.21 -13.50 -15.44
C PRO A 252 12.03 -14.46 -14.56
N ARG A 253 12.11 -15.72 -14.97
CA ARG A 253 12.74 -16.83 -14.23
C ARG A 253 14.19 -16.54 -13.83
N ASP A 254 14.97 -15.98 -14.72
CA ASP A 254 16.38 -15.66 -14.50
C ASP A 254 16.57 -14.54 -13.46
N VAL A 255 15.71 -13.53 -13.49
CA VAL A 255 15.69 -12.45 -12.50
C VAL A 255 15.28 -13.00 -11.14
N LEU A 256 14.18 -13.78 -11.07
CA LEU A 256 13.72 -14.38 -9.81
C LEU A 256 14.76 -15.33 -9.21
N GLY A 257 15.50 -16.07 -10.05
CA GLY A 257 16.60 -16.94 -9.60
C GLY A 257 17.74 -16.17 -8.91
N ALA A 258 17.97 -14.92 -9.29
CA ALA A 258 18.93 -14.03 -8.63
C ALA A 258 18.34 -13.43 -7.34
N LEU A 259 17.10 -12.95 -7.38
CA LEU A 259 16.40 -12.36 -6.24
C LEU A 259 16.19 -13.35 -5.10
N ALA A 260 15.94 -14.63 -5.42
CA ALA A 260 15.79 -15.70 -4.43
C ALA A 260 16.99 -15.84 -3.51
N LYS A 261 18.21 -15.57 -4.01
CA LYS A 261 19.44 -15.61 -3.18
C LYS A 261 19.46 -14.52 -2.12
N VAL A 262 18.94 -13.32 -2.46
CA VAL A 262 18.83 -12.18 -1.53
C VAL A 262 17.86 -12.52 -0.41
N HIS A 263 16.67 -13.01 -0.77
CA HIS A 263 15.65 -13.41 0.19
C HIS A 263 16.11 -14.57 1.08
N GLN A 264 16.71 -15.61 0.50
CA GLN A 264 17.22 -16.75 1.26
C GLN A 264 18.28 -16.34 2.30
N ALA A 265 19.13 -15.37 1.95
CA ALA A 265 20.12 -14.83 2.88
C ALA A 265 19.49 -14.02 4.03
N ALA A 266 18.33 -13.39 3.80
CA ALA A 266 17.65 -12.57 4.78
C ALA A 266 16.79 -13.42 5.76
N ILE A 267 16.03 -14.38 5.25
CA ILE A 267 14.97 -15.07 6.01
C ILE A 267 14.87 -16.58 5.77
N SER A 268 15.61 -17.15 4.84
CA SER A 268 15.52 -18.54 4.37
C SER A 268 14.22 -18.85 3.62
N THR A 269 13.06 -18.80 4.26
CA THR A 269 11.74 -19.09 3.67
C THR A 269 10.61 -18.65 4.60
N ASN A 270 9.40 -18.54 4.08
CA ASN A 270 8.19 -18.25 4.85
C ASN A 270 7.76 -19.43 5.73
N ALA A 271 6.99 -19.15 6.78
CA ALA A 271 6.38 -20.18 7.63
C ALA A 271 5.37 -21.02 6.83
N THR A 272 5.50 -22.35 6.86
CA THR A 272 4.70 -23.27 6.04
C THR A 272 3.21 -23.13 6.32
N MET A 273 2.79 -23.09 7.60
CA MET A 273 1.39 -22.95 7.98
C MET A 273 0.75 -21.67 7.46
N ASN A 274 1.53 -20.59 7.31
CA ASN A 274 1.04 -19.33 6.76
C ASN A 274 0.86 -19.42 5.23
N MET A 275 1.71 -20.21 4.57
CA MET A 275 1.59 -20.48 3.14
C MET A 275 0.40 -21.38 2.83
N ASP A 276 0.15 -22.41 3.62
CA ASP A 276 -1.01 -23.31 3.48
C ASP A 276 -2.33 -22.52 3.69
N ALA A 277 -2.35 -21.60 4.65
CA ALA A 277 -3.47 -20.68 4.83
C ALA A 277 -3.65 -19.72 3.65
N ALA A 278 -2.57 -19.21 3.08
CA ALA A 278 -2.62 -18.32 1.91
C ALA A 278 -3.07 -19.09 0.64
N GLU A 279 -2.67 -20.34 0.47
CA GLU A 279 -3.17 -21.22 -0.57
C GLU A 279 -4.69 -21.38 -0.50
N GLU A 280 -5.22 -21.68 0.70
CA GLU A 280 -6.65 -21.78 0.96
C GLU A 280 -7.38 -20.47 0.63
N ALA A 281 -6.81 -19.33 1.04
CA ALA A 281 -7.39 -18.02 0.78
C ALA A 281 -7.48 -17.72 -0.74
N LEU A 282 -6.45 -18.02 -1.53
CA LEU A 282 -6.45 -17.78 -2.97
C LEU A 282 -7.38 -18.73 -3.72
N ARG A 283 -7.43 -20.02 -3.32
CA ARG A 283 -8.30 -21.01 -3.99
C ARG A 283 -9.78 -20.83 -3.67
N HIS A 284 -10.12 -20.45 -2.44
CA HIS A 284 -11.48 -20.53 -1.93
C HIS A 284 -12.03 -19.22 -1.34
N GLY A 285 -11.19 -18.16 -1.19
CA GLY A 285 -11.55 -16.91 -0.54
C GLY A 285 -12.19 -15.84 -1.45
N LYS A 286 -12.48 -16.14 -2.73
CA LYS A 286 -13.01 -15.12 -3.68
C LYS A 286 -14.33 -14.49 -3.21
N ALA A 287 -15.20 -15.27 -2.57
CA ALA A 287 -16.46 -14.77 -2.01
C ALA A 287 -16.23 -13.84 -0.80
N ASP A 288 -15.25 -14.17 0.07
CA ASP A 288 -14.89 -13.33 1.22
C ASP A 288 -14.32 -11.99 0.77
N THR A 289 -13.43 -12.01 -0.23
CA THR A 289 -12.87 -10.79 -0.85
C THR A 289 -13.98 -9.93 -1.45
N ALA A 290 -14.93 -10.52 -2.17
CA ALA A 290 -16.05 -9.81 -2.78
C ALA A 290 -16.96 -9.15 -1.73
N GLN A 291 -17.27 -9.86 -0.64
CA GLN A 291 -18.06 -9.32 0.47
C GLN A 291 -17.34 -8.14 1.16
N MET A 292 -16.06 -8.29 1.43
CA MET A 292 -15.23 -7.24 2.03
C MET A 292 -15.15 -6.01 1.11
N LYS A 293 -14.93 -6.21 -0.18
CA LYS A 293 -14.89 -5.15 -1.19
C LYS A 293 -16.21 -4.38 -1.25
N ALA A 294 -17.35 -5.07 -1.25
CA ALA A 294 -18.67 -4.44 -1.28
C ALA A 294 -18.90 -3.54 -0.05
N GLU A 295 -18.52 -4.01 1.15
CA GLU A 295 -18.61 -3.20 2.35
C GLU A 295 -17.65 -2.00 2.33
N TYR A 296 -16.43 -2.18 1.82
CA TYR A 296 -15.50 -1.06 1.65
C TYR A 296 -16.03 -0.02 0.66
N ASP A 297 -16.65 -0.43 -0.44
CA ASP A 297 -17.25 0.52 -1.38
C ASP A 297 -18.43 1.28 -0.76
N ARG A 298 -19.27 0.61 0.03
CA ARG A 298 -20.34 1.27 0.78
C ARG A 298 -19.79 2.34 1.74
N ARG A 299 -18.70 2.03 2.47
CA ARG A 299 -18.04 3.00 3.37
C ARG A 299 -17.38 4.15 2.59
N ARG A 300 -16.76 3.86 1.45
CA ARG A 300 -16.18 4.84 0.54
C ARG A 300 -17.22 5.87 0.11
N GLN A 301 -18.36 5.42 -0.43
CA GLN A 301 -19.45 6.27 -0.89
C GLN A 301 -20.03 7.12 0.25
N PHE A 302 -20.23 6.51 1.42
CA PHE A 302 -20.66 7.22 2.61
C PHE A 302 -19.69 8.34 3.00
N LEU A 303 -18.39 8.05 3.02
CA LEU A 303 -17.37 9.02 3.43
C LEU A 303 -17.25 10.17 2.41
N MET A 304 -17.26 9.88 1.10
CA MET A 304 -17.28 10.92 0.06
C MET A 304 -18.49 11.84 0.21
N THR A 305 -19.69 11.27 0.34
CA THR A 305 -20.93 12.06 0.58
C THR A 305 -20.84 12.94 1.83
N ALA A 306 -20.21 12.42 2.89
CA ALA A 306 -20.02 13.18 4.12
C ALA A 306 -19.02 14.33 3.94
N MET A 307 -17.92 14.10 3.22
CA MET A 307 -16.92 15.13 2.93
C MET A 307 -17.49 16.24 2.05
N ASP A 308 -18.29 15.89 1.03
CA ASP A 308 -19.01 16.87 0.18
C ASP A 308 -19.91 17.78 1.01
N LYS A 309 -20.68 17.19 1.95
CA LYS A 309 -21.60 17.96 2.83
C LYS A 309 -20.88 18.96 3.73
N ILE A 310 -19.65 18.68 4.13
CA ILE A 310 -18.86 19.56 5.01
C ILE A 310 -17.85 20.42 4.25
N GLY A 311 -17.85 20.33 2.90
CA GLY A 311 -17.02 21.18 2.03
C GLY A 311 -15.54 20.85 2.00
N PHE A 312 -15.15 19.60 2.34
CA PHE A 312 -13.76 19.17 2.22
C PHE A 312 -13.42 18.81 0.77
N GLN A 313 -12.26 19.27 0.31
CA GLN A 313 -11.70 18.84 -0.97
C GLN A 313 -10.93 17.54 -0.79
N TYR A 314 -11.16 16.58 -1.67
CA TYR A 314 -10.48 15.28 -1.64
C TYR A 314 -10.29 14.72 -3.06
N THR A 315 -9.32 13.83 -3.20
CA THR A 315 -9.14 13.05 -4.42
C THR A 315 -10.10 11.87 -4.39
N LYS A 316 -10.90 11.70 -5.45
CA LYS A 316 -11.85 10.58 -5.56
C LYS A 316 -11.08 9.25 -5.56
N PRO A 317 -11.22 8.40 -4.53
CA PRO A 317 -10.55 7.11 -4.54
C PRO A 317 -11.32 6.12 -5.42
N MET A 318 -10.63 5.48 -6.35
CA MET A 318 -11.18 4.46 -7.23
C MET A 318 -10.88 3.05 -6.73
N GLY A 319 -9.92 2.92 -5.82
CA GLY A 319 -9.52 1.65 -5.21
C GLY A 319 -8.87 1.83 -3.84
N ALA A 320 -8.30 0.74 -3.31
CA ALA A 320 -7.75 0.63 -1.97
C ALA A 320 -8.78 0.99 -0.87
N PHE A 321 -8.35 1.48 0.28
CA PHE A 321 -9.25 1.92 1.36
C PHE A 321 -8.76 3.24 1.99
N TYR A 322 -8.30 4.16 1.14
CA TYR A 322 -7.77 5.47 1.52
C TYR A 322 -8.55 6.60 0.89
N LEU A 323 -8.79 7.68 1.63
CA LEU A 323 -9.26 8.95 1.13
C LEU A 323 -8.15 9.99 1.32
N TRP A 324 -7.72 10.60 0.23
CA TRP A 324 -6.72 11.65 0.22
C TRP A 324 -7.42 13.01 0.27
N VAL A 325 -7.28 13.72 1.39
CA VAL A 325 -8.05 14.93 1.70
C VAL A 325 -7.11 16.12 1.78
N LYS A 326 -7.46 17.22 1.11
CA LYS A 326 -6.76 18.50 1.25
C LYS A 326 -7.02 19.07 2.65
N ILE A 327 -5.97 19.52 3.31
CA ILE A 327 -6.09 20.28 4.57
C ILE A 327 -6.75 21.63 4.22
N PRO A 328 -7.77 22.08 4.98
CA PRO A 328 -8.41 23.36 4.70
C PRO A 328 -7.42 24.51 4.74
N ASP A 329 -7.51 25.43 3.78
CA ASP A 329 -6.61 26.59 3.65
C ASP A 329 -6.67 27.55 4.87
N SER A 330 -7.70 27.42 5.71
CA SER A 330 -7.81 28.13 7.01
C SER A 330 -6.81 27.67 8.08
N PHE A 331 -6.18 26.49 7.87
CA PHE A 331 -5.10 26.00 8.72
C PHE A 331 -3.77 26.27 8.03
N ASP A 332 -3.09 27.34 8.45
CA ASP A 332 -1.72 27.63 8.04
C ASP A 332 -0.73 26.83 8.90
N VAL A 333 -0.82 25.51 8.80
CA VAL A 333 0.02 24.56 9.57
C VAL A 333 0.40 23.38 8.69
N ASP A 334 1.53 22.76 9.01
CA ASP A 334 1.93 21.52 8.36
C ASP A 334 1.00 20.34 8.70
N SER A 335 1.08 19.29 7.91
CA SER A 335 0.20 18.11 8.00
C SER A 335 0.35 17.37 9.34
N MET A 336 1.52 17.46 10.01
CA MET A 336 1.74 16.85 11.31
C MET A 336 1.00 17.63 12.40
N ALA A 337 1.17 18.96 12.42
CA ALA A 337 0.48 19.83 13.37
C ALA A 337 -1.05 19.70 13.22
N TYR A 338 -1.54 19.60 11.97
CA TYR A 338 -2.95 19.36 11.72
C TYR A 338 -3.42 17.97 12.20
N ALA A 339 -2.62 16.92 12.00
CA ALA A 339 -2.94 15.57 12.49
C ALA A 339 -2.97 15.52 14.02
N GLU A 340 -2.06 16.19 14.71
CA GLU A 340 -2.07 16.32 16.16
C GLU A 340 -3.28 17.11 16.66
N HIS A 341 -3.60 18.24 16.02
CA HIS A 341 -4.81 19.01 16.34
C HIS A 341 -6.08 18.16 16.26
N LEU A 342 -6.22 17.34 15.21
CA LEU A 342 -7.37 16.46 15.06
C LEU A 342 -7.40 15.35 16.12
N ALA A 343 -6.24 14.78 16.48
CA ALA A 343 -6.18 13.79 17.55
C ALA A 343 -6.61 14.36 18.89
N GLU A 344 -6.17 15.59 19.21
CA GLU A 344 -6.48 16.24 20.47
C GLU A 344 -7.91 16.80 20.56
N LYS A 345 -8.37 17.49 19.52
CA LYS A 345 -9.66 18.19 19.52
C LYS A 345 -10.82 17.33 19.02
N ALA A 346 -10.66 16.62 17.92
CA ALA A 346 -11.69 15.79 17.33
C ALA A 346 -11.64 14.32 17.80
N LYS A 347 -10.63 13.92 18.59
CA LYS A 347 -10.37 12.53 18.98
C LYS A 347 -10.25 11.59 17.78
N VAL A 348 -9.60 12.07 16.73
CA VAL A 348 -9.35 11.33 15.49
C VAL A 348 -7.87 11.31 15.18
N GLN A 349 -7.29 10.15 15.21
CA GLN A 349 -5.90 9.96 14.84
C GLN A 349 -5.80 9.64 13.33
N ARG A 350 -5.02 10.42 12.61
CA ARG A 350 -4.80 10.29 11.18
C ARG A 350 -3.32 10.24 10.84
N PRO A 351 -2.89 9.49 9.82
CA PRO A 351 -1.54 9.61 9.34
C PRO A 351 -1.36 10.97 8.67
N SER A 352 -0.35 11.70 9.12
CA SER A 352 0.28 12.74 8.33
C SER A 352 1.00 12.08 7.14
N PRO A 353 1.03 12.70 5.96
CA PRO A 353 1.92 12.24 4.91
C PRO A 353 3.36 12.32 5.42
N SER A 354 4.02 11.17 5.52
CA SER A 354 5.43 11.09 5.90
C SER A 354 6.35 11.26 4.68
N PHE A 355 5.96 12.13 3.74
CA PHE A 355 6.63 12.29 2.46
C PHE A 355 7.34 13.65 2.39
N PRO A 356 8.60 13.70 1.97
CA PRO A 356 9.32 14.96 1.78
C PRO A 356 8.95 15.70 0.48
N CYS A 357 7.87 15.33 -0.19
CA CYS A 357 7.40 16.01 -1.38
C CYS A 357 6.72 17.33 -1.00
N ALA A 358 7.24 18.45 -1.46
CA ALA A 358 6.88 19.80 -1.02
C ALA A 358 5.39 20.17 -1.22
N THR A 359 4.71 19.54 -2.20
CA THR A 359 3.28 19.74 -2.48
C THR A 359 2.33 18.96 -1.58
N LEU A 360 2.85 18.07 -0.72
CA LEU A 360 2.03 17.14 0.06
C LEU A 360 1.80 17.56 1.51
N GLU A 361 2.43 18.62 1.96
CA GLU A 361 2.21 19.17 3.31
C GLU A 361 0.76 19.63 3.52
N SER A 362 0.05 19.93 2.42
CA SER A 362 -1.35 20.38 2.43
C SER A 362 -2.39 19.26 2.36
N HIS A 363 -2.02 17.98 2.38
CA HIS A 363 -2.96 16.87 2.25
C HIS A 363 -2.83 15.85 3.37
N MET A 364 -3.89 15.08 3.56
CA MET A 364 -4.01 14.10 4.62
C MET A 364 -4.70 12.84 4.10
N ARG A 365 -4.23 11.67 4.57
CA ARG A 365 -4.84 10.37 4.28
C ARG A 365 -5.86 9.97 5.35
N LEU A 366 -7.04 9.51 4.91
CA LEU A 366 -8.03 8.87 5.75
C LEU A 366 -8.18 7.39 5.38
N GLN A 367 -8.43 6.55 6.37
CA GLN A 367 -8.82 5.17 6.16
C GLN A 367 -10.23 4.95 6.67
N TRP A 368 -11.09 4.31 5.88
CA TRP A 368 -12.48 4.08 6.26
C TRP A 368 -12.75 2.71 6.91
N LYS A 369 -11.71 2.00 7.30
CA LYS A 369 -11.82 0.67 7.90
C LYS A 369 -12.58 0.64 9.24
N ASN A 370 -12.38 1.64 10.08
CA ASN A 370 -12.96 1.67 11.43
C ASN A 370 -14.39 2.22 11.47
N LEU A 371 -15.09 2.28 10.34
CA LEU A 371 -16.43 2.81 10.25
C LEU A 371 -17.53 1.83 10.72
N SER A 372 -17.20 0.56 11.00
CA SER A 372 -18.16 -0.49 11.33
C SER A 372 -18.20 -0.91 12.80
N GLY A 373 -17.17 -0.64 13.58
CA GLY A 373 -16.93 -1.33 14.85
C GLY A 373 -17.58 -0.76 16.10
N ARG A 374 -18.09 0.45 16.08
CA ARG A 374 -18.92 1.08 17.15
C ARG A 374 -19.99 1.90 16.48
N LEU A 375 -21.17 1.95 17.07
CA LEU A 375 -22.20 2.95 16.80
C LEU A 375 -21.60 4.34 17.03
N MET A 376 -20.76 4.77 16.09
CA MET A 376 -20.23 6.11 16.11
C MET A 376 -21.37 7.01 15.68
N ASP A 377 -21.72 7.98 16.52
CA ASP A 377 -22.64 9.06 16.17
C ASP A 377 -21.94 9.91 15.09
N TRP A 378 -22.03 9.44 13.85
CA TRP A 378 -21.39 10.04 12.68
C TRP A 378 -21.72 11.52 12.50
N PRO A 379 -22.96 11.96 12.76
CA PRO A 379 -23.28 13.38 12.81
C PRO A 379 -22.42 14.14 13.82
N LYS A 380 -22.25 13.62 15.04
CA LYS A 380 -21.38 14.24 16.05
C LYS A 380 -19.90 14.19 15.67
N PHE A 381 -19.44 13.11 15.03
CA PHE A 381 -18.07 12.99 14.55
C PHE A 381 -17.77 14.01 13.45
N LEU A 382 -18.62 14.11 12.43
CA LEU A 382 -18.50 15.10 11.36
C LEU A 382 -18.61 16.53 11.92
N GLN A 383 -19.52 16.75 12.87
CA GLN A 383 -19.66 18.01 13.55
C GLN A 383 -18.41 18.42 14.33
N LYS A 384 -17.77 17.48 15.04
CA LYS A 384 -16.47 17.70 15.69
C LYS A 384 -15.37 18.02 14.69
N MET A 385 -15.36 17.36 13.52
CA MET A 385 -14.43 17.71 12.44
C MET A 385 -14.64 19.12 11.92
N VAL A 386 -15.89 19.54 11.67
CA VAL A 386 -16.23 20.90 11.24
C VAL A 386 -15.84 21.92 12.30
N HIS A 387 -16.17 21.71 13.57
CA HIS A 387 -15.80 22.64 14.65
C HIS A 387 -14.30 22.72 14.89
N SER A 388 -13.56 21.66 14.59
CA SER A 388 -12.09 21.70 14.67
C SER A 388 -11.42 22.38 13.48
N THR A 389 -12.17 22.68 12.41
CA THR A 389 -11.67 23.35 11.20
C THR A 389 -11.97 24.83 11.14
N THR A 390 -12.76 25.36 12.08
CA THR A 390 -13.10 26.79 12.16
C THR A 390 -12.45 27.40 13.41
N SER A 391 -11.64 28.41 13.23
CA SER A 391 -11.29 29.32 14.30
C SER A 391 -12.54 30.11 14.67
N ASP A 392 -13.09 29.92 15.85
CA ASP A 392 -14.11 30.74 16.57
C ASP A 392 -15.17 31.52 15.78
N ALA A 393 -15.39 31.23 14.48
CA ALA A 393 -16.43 31.85 13.67
C ALA A 393 -17.67 30.97 13.66
N GLU A 394 -18.78 31.52 14.10
CA GLU A 394 -20.11 30.89 14.11
C GLU A 394 -20.49 30.36 12.73
N LEU A 395 -20.54 29.04 12.58
CA LEU A 395 -21.18 28.39 11.43
C LEU A 395 -22.64 28.07 11.75
N PRO A 396 -23.57 28.24 10.78
CA PRO A 396 -24.97 27.90 10.98
C PRO A 396 -25.12 26.38 11.27
N ALA A 397 -25.95 26.05 12.23
CA ALA A 397 -26.25 24.68 12.61
C ALA A 397 -26.74 23.88 11.39
N VAL A 398 -25.92 22.98 10.85
CA VAL A 398 -26.30 22.07 9.77
C VAL A 398 -27.22 21.00 10.36
N LYS A 399 -28.53 21.12 10.15
CA LYS A 399 -29.49 20.06 10.43
C LYS A 399 -29.27 18.90 9.47
N LEU A 400 -28.55 17.90 9.91
CA LEU A 400 -28.41 16.62 9.20
C LEU A 400 -29.73 15.84 9.39
N GLY A 401 -30.68 16.04 8.47
CA GLY A 401 -31.89 15.22 8.38
C GLY A 401 -31.49 13.78 7.96
N MET A 402 -31.34 12.90 8.92
CA MET A 402 -31.28 11.46 8.69
C MET A 402 -32.50 10.83 9.34
N SER A 403 -33.46 10.36 8.50
CA SER A 403 -34.46 9.40 8.95
C SER A 403 -33.76 8.04 9.10
N ALA A 404 -33.94 7.40 10.23
CA ALA A 404 -33.56 6.01 10.45
C ALA A 404 -34.35 5.12 9.47
N ALA A 405 -33.68 4.34 8.66
CA ALA A 405 -34.20 3.17 7.99
C ALA A 405 -33.10 2.08 8.04
#